data_aa0db0be739c192265805a5d567d4e22
#
_entry.id   aa0db0be739c192265805a5d567d4e22
#
_cell.length_a   1.000
_cell.length_b   1.000
_cell.length_c   1.000
_cell.angle_alpha   90.00
_cell.angle_beta   90.00
_cell.angle_gamma   90.00
#
_symmetry.space_group_name_H-M   'P 1'
#
loop_
_entity.id
_entity.type
_entity.pdbx_description
1 polymer ?
#
loop_
_entity_poly.entity_id
_entity_poly.type
_entity_poly.pdbx_seq_one_letter_code
_entity_poly.pdbx_strand_id
1 'polypeptide(L)'
;MDEIVQFDFPTDSPKIIKVIGVDLGGRRIIKKMYREGIHDVTFVLCNTDNQALAESPVPVKLQLGRSITQGLGAGNRPERARDAAEESIDDIKEQLNDGTKMVFITAGMGGGTGTGAAPVIARIAKEMDILTVGIVTIPFIFEGEKKIIQALDGVERIAQHVDALLVINNERLREIYADLTFMNAFGKADDTLSIAAKSIAEIITMRGTVNLDFADVKTILKDGGVAIMSTGFGEGENRVTKAIDDALHSPLLNNNDIFNAKKVMLNVSFCPTSELMMEEMNEIHEFMSKFREGVEVIWGVAVDNSLDTKVKITVLATGFGVEDVPGMDTLHEARSQEEEERQLQLEEEKEKNKERIRKAYGESAGIGKKSLRSRRHIYIFNTEDLDNDDIIAMIEESPTYTRDKTKLLKIKTKAALEEEVAMEEATDNDGVITF
;
A
#
# COMPACT_ATOMS: atom_id res chain seq x y z
N MET A 1 25.84 34.37 47.40
CA MET A 1 24.53 33.86 46.99
C MET A 1 24.63 33.68 45.48
N ASP A 2 24.92 32.45 45.07
CA ASP A 2 25.06 32.14 43.66
C ASP A 2 23.67 32.01 43.06
N GLU A 3 23.33 32.91 42.14
CA GLU A 3 22.10 32.75 41.32
C GLU A 3 22.25 31.50 40.46
N ILE A 4 21.46 30.50 40.79
CA ILE A 4 21.27 29.32 39.95
C ILE A 4 20.50 29.80 38.71
N VAL A 5 21.19 29.96 37.60
CA VAL A 5 20.56 30.21 36.30
C VAL A 5 19.83 28.93 35.92
N GLN A 6 18.49 28.91 36.07
CA GLN A 6 17.64 27.87 35.48
C GLN A 6 17.61 28.07 33.98
N PHE A 7 18.26 27.16 33.27
CA PHE A 7 18.07 27.05 31.81
C PHE A 7 16.77 26.30 31.57
N ASP A 8 15.75 27.01 31.18
CA ASP A 8 14.54 26.40 30.56
C ASP A 8 14.92 25.91 29.16
N PHE A 9 15.41 24.68 29.09
CA PHE A 9 15.43 23.99 27.81
C PHE A 9 13.98 23.63 27.46
N PRO A 10 13.51 23.90 26.24
CA PRO A 10 12.21 23.37 25.80
C PRO A 10 12.27 21.86 25.89
N THR A 11 11.57 21.30 26.88
CA THR A 11 11.49 19.85 27.13
C THR A 11 10.48 19.15 26.22
N ASP A 12 9.87 19.85 25.29
CA ASP A 12 9.02 19.25 24.29
C ASP A 12 9.88 18.53 23.24
N SER A 13 10.12 17.26 23.49
CA SER A 13 10.67 16.37 22.46
C SER A 13 9.75 16.43 21.23
N PRO A 14 10.28 16.57 20.01
CA PRO A 14 9.46 16.60 18.82
C PRO A 14 8.60 15.32 18.78
N LYS A 15 7.30 15.49 18.65
CA LYS A 15 6.36 14.37 18.58
C LYS A 15 6.62 13.60 17.29
N ILE A 16 7.04 12.35 17.42
CA ILE A 16 7.44 11.51 16.30
C ILE A 16 6.29 10.74 15.67
N ILE A 17 5.13 10.70 16.36
CA ILE A 17 3.93 9.96 15.92
C ILE A 17 2.87 10.96 15.46
N LYS A 18 2.31 10.70 14.30
CA LYS A 18 1.20 11.47 13.73
C LYS A 18 0.01 10.58 13.41
N VAL A 19 -1.21 11.05 13.66
CA VAL A 19 -2.44 10.39 13.24
C VAL A 19 -3.17 11.28 12.25
N ILE A 20 -3.37 10.76 11.05
CA ILE A 20 -4.09 11.43 9.97
C ILE A 20 -5.45 10.75 9.81
N GLY A 21 -6.53 11.48 10.09
CA GLY A 21 -7.88 11.02 9.81
C GLY A 21 -8.35 11.50 8.47
N VAL A 22 -8.81 10.58 7.65
CA VAL A 22 -9.32 10.85 6.33
C VAL A 22 -10.82 10.66 6.30
N ASP A 23 -11.56 11.67 5.84
CA ASP A 23 -13.02 11.68 5.72
C ASP A 23 -13.78 11.67 7.08
N LEU A 24 -15.07 11.41 7.02
CA LEU A 24 -15.98 11.41 8.18
C LEU A 24 -15.59 10.32 9.20
N GLY A 25 -15.23 9.12 8.73
CA GLY A 25 -14.75 8.03 9.58
C GLY A 25 -13.51 8.44 10.37
N GLY A 26 -12.47 8.89 9.66
CA GLY A 26 -11.23 9.38 10.28
C GLY A 26 -11.47 10.57 11.22
N ARG A 27 -12.38 11.49 10.87
CA ARG A 27 -12.78 12.61 11.74
C ARG A 27 -13.32 12.16 13.10
N ARG A 28 -14.20 11.16 13.11
CA ARG A 28 -14.79 10.66 14.37
C ARG A 28 -13.75 10.04 15.28
N ILE A 29 -12.87 9.23 14.69
CA ILE A 29 -11.78 8.54 15.39
C ILE A 29 -10.81 9.56 16.00
N ILE A 30 -10.29 10.48 15.19
CA ILE A 30 -9.35 11.52 15.65
C ILE A 30 -10.00 12.42 16.71
N LYS A 31 -11.26 12.82 16.53
CA LYS A 31 -11.98 13.62 17.54
C LYS A 31 -12.04 12.90 18.87
N LYS A 32 -12.22 11.58 18.87
CA LYS A 32 -12.22 10.78 20.08
C LYS A 32 -10.83 10.69 20.69
N MET A 33 -9.81 10.31 19.90
CA MET A 33 -8.42 10.23 20.36
C MET A 33 -7.92 11.57 20.92
N TYR A 34 -8.26 12.68 20.26
CA TYR A 34 -7.91 14.03 20.72
C TYR A 34 -8.57 14.38 22.05
N ARG A 35 -9.84 13.98 22.29
CA ARG A 35 -10.54 14.20 23.56
C ARG A 35 -10.00 13.33 24.68
N GLU A 36 -9.57 12.11 24.38
CA GLU A 36 -8.96 11.20 25.35
C GLU A 36 -7.53 11.62 25.75
N GLY A 37 -6.97 12.60 25.07
CA GLY A 37 -5.67 13.19 25.43
C GLY A 37 -4.50 12.22 25.29
N ILE A 38 -4.39 11.52 24.15
CA ILE A 38 -3.26 10.65 23.88
C ILE A 38 -2.00 11.50 23.82
N HIS A 39 -1.02 11.20 24.69
CA HIS A 39 0.21 11.95 24.82
C HIS A 39 1.16 11.66 23.64
N ASP A 40 2.02 12.66 23.33
CA ASP A 40 3.11 12.56 22.35
C ASP A 40 2.67 12.21 20.91
N VAL A 41 1.41 12.48 20.56
CA VAL A 41 0.85 12.28 19.22
C VAL A 41 0.35 13.61 18.66
N THR A 42 0.59 13.85 17.36
CA THR A 42 -0.02 14.96 16.63
C THR A 42 -1.18 14.47 15.77
N PHE A 43 -2.20 15.31 15.61
CA PHE A 43 -3.42 14.97 14.89
C PHE A 43 -3.62 15.89 13.70
N VAL A 44 -3.90 15.30 12.54
CA VAL A 44 -4.24 16.01 11.29
C VAL A 44 -5.53 15.46 10.73
N LEU A 45 -6.45 16.31 10.36
CA LEU A 45 -7.69 15.93 9.69
C LEU A 45 -7.65 16.32 8.23
N CYS A 46 -7.79 15.34 7.34
CA CYS A 46 -7.86 15.51 5.89
C CYS A 46 -9.27 15.25 5.38
N ASN A 47 -9.81 16.15 4.56
CA ASN A 47 -11.09 15.93 3.90
C ASN A 47 -11.19 16.74 2.59
N THR A 48 -12.04 16.26 1.68
CA THR A 48 -12.47 17.00 0.47
C THR A 48 -13.66 17.93 0.74
N ASP A 49 -14.30 17.80 1.91
CA ASP A 49 -15.45 18.62 2.36
C ASP A 49 -14.98 19.64 3.40
N ASN A 50 -15.08 20.93 3.05
CA ASN A 50 -14.65 22.03 3.90
C ASN A 50 -15.58 22.26 5.11
N GLN A 51 -16.87 21.98 4.97
CA GLN A 51 -17.80 22.10 6.07
C GLN A 51 -17.49 21.07 7.16
N ALA A 52 -17.25 19.82 6.76
CA ALA A 52 -16.84 18.76 7.66
C ALA A 52 -15.52 19.07 8.39
N LEU A 53 -14.58 19.74 7.75
CA LEU A 53 -13.33 20.20 8.37
C LEU A 53 -13.60 21.30 9.41
N ALA A 54 -14.45 22.27 9.07
CA ALA A 54 -14.74 23.41 9.95
C ALA A 54 -15.35 22.99 11.31
N GLU A 55 -16.22 21.97 11.29
CA GLU A 55 -16.91 21.45 12.48
C GLU A 55 -16.02 20.63 13.45
N SER A 56 -14.80 20.30 13.06
CA SER A 56 -13.88 19.48 13.87
C SER A 56 -13.15 20.33 14.92
N PRO A 57 -12.97 19.84 16.16
CA PRO A 57 -12.14 20.48 17.18
C PRO A 57 -10.63 20.28 16.96
N VAL A 58 -10.24 19.41 16.02
CA VAL A 58 -8.82 19.13 15.71
C VAL A 58 -8.16 20.39 15.12
N PRO A 59 -7.01 20.82 15.65
CA PRO A 59 -6.42 22.09 15.26
C PRO A 59 -5.85 22.10 13.85
N VAL A 60 -5.21 21.00 13.43
CA VAL A 60 -4.60 20.89 12.10
C VAL A 60 -5.57 20.26 11.12
N LYS A 61 -5.88 20.98 10.07
CA LYS A 61 -6.88 20.61 9.06
C LYS A 61 -6.30 20.82 7.66
N LEU A 62 -6.44 19.81 6.83
CA LEU A 62 -5.99 19.83 5.45
C LEU A 62 -7.17 19.57 4.52
N GLN A 63 -7.51 20.57 3.71
CA GLN A 63 -8.50 20.41 2.65
C GLN A 63 -7.83 19.85 1.42
N LEU A 64 -8.32 18.69 0.95
CA LEU A 64 -7.82 18.03 -0.24
C LEU A 64 -8.56 18.49 -1.49
N GLY A 65 -7.80 18.75 -2.57
CA GLY A 65 -8.34 19.01 -3.89
C GLY A 65 -9.24 20.25 -3.96
N ARG A 66 -8.71 21.39 -3.58
CA ARG A 66 -9.47 22.65 -3.52
C ARG A 66 -10.08 23.03 -4.87
N SER A 67 -9.36 22.79 -5.97
CA SER A 67 -9.87 23.09 -7.32
C SER A 67 -10.82 21.99 -7.82
N ILE A 68 -10.51 20.72 -7.56
CA ILE A 68 -11.29 19.56 -8.04
C ILE A 68 -12.63 19.45 -7.33
N THR A 69 -12.66 19.61 -6.00
CA THR A 69 -13.87 19.38 -5.20
C THR A 69 -14.61 20.66 -4.82
N GLN A 70 -13.92 21.80 -4.88
CA GLN A 70 -14.44 23.10 -4.45
C GLN A 70 -14.96 23.10 -2.99
N GLY A 71 -14.44 22.18 -2.16
CA GLY A 71 -14.88 22.01 -0.78
C GLY A 71 -16.24 21.31 -0.60
N LEU A 72 -16.82 20.75 -1.66
CA LEU A 72 -18.14 20.11 -1.64
C LEU A 72 -18.07 18.58 -1.47
N GLY A 73 -16.89 18.04 -1.20
CA GLY A 73 -16.67 16.61 -1.05
C GLY A 73 -16.47 15.87 -2.38
N ALA A 74 -16.17 14.56 -2.28
CA ALA A 74 -15.90 13.69 -3.44
C ALA A 74 -17.17 13.12 -4.10
N GLY A 75 -18.35 13.27 -3.49
CA GLY A 75 -19.62 12.77 -4.03
C GLY A 75 -19.69 11.25 -4.16
N ASN A 76 -19.12 10.52 -3.19
CA ASN A 76 -19.03 9.06 -3.17
C ASN A 76 -18.28 8.47 -4.39
N ARG A 77 -17.28 9.18 -4.92
CA ARG A 77 -16.43 8.76 -6.06
C ARG A 77 -14.97 8.71 -5.61
N PRO A 78 -14.40 7.51 -5.41
CA PRO A 78 -13.00 7.36 -4.99
C PRO A 78 -12.00 7.97 -5.97
N GLU A 79 -12.26 7.88 -7.28
CA GLU A 79 -11.37 8.44 -8.30
C GLU A 79 -11.24 9.97 -8.12
N ARG A 80 -12.36 10.66 -7.86
CA ARG A 80 -12.35 12.11 -7.63
C ARG A 80 -11.61 12.48 -6.35
N ALA A 81 -11.70 11.64 -5.31
CA ALA A 81 -10.98 11.84 -4.06
C ALA A 81 -9.48 11.55 -4.21
N ARG A 82 -9.12 10.55 -5.01
CA ARG A 82 -7.73 10.27 -5.38
C ARG A 82 -7.13 11.47 -6.09
N ASP A 83 -7.79 11.95 -7.14
CA ASP A 83 -7.31 13.11 -7.91
C ASP A 83 -7.20 14.38 -7.03
N ALA A 84 -8.14 14.55 -6.07
CA ALA A 84 -8.08 15.62 -5.07
C ALA A 84 -6.88 15.49 -4.12
N ALA A 85 -6.51 14.27 -3.72
CA ALA A 85 -5.32 14.05 -2.91
C ALA A 85 -4.03 14.25 -3.72
N GLU A 86 -4.02 13.84 -4.99
CA GLU A 86 -2.89 14.10 -5.92
C GLU A 86 -2.68 15.61 -6.15
N GLU A 87 -3.73 16.40 -6.26
CA GLU A 87 -3.63 17.88 -6.31
C GLU A 87 -2.94 18.45 -5.06
N SER A 88 -3.12 17.81 -3.91
CA SER A 88 -2.66 18.30 -2.60
C SER A 88 -1.36 17.64 -2.11
N ILE A 89 -0.55 17.04 -3.00
CA ILE A 89 0.68 16.32 -2.62
C ILE A 89 1.63 17.20 -1.81
N ASP A 90 1.85 18.43 -2.24
CA ASP A 90 2.81 19.33 -1.59
C ASP A 90 2.33 19.71 -0.18
N ASP A 91 1.05 19.99 0.00
CA ASP A 91 0.45 20.26 1.30
C ASP A 91 0.54 19.04 2.23
N ILE A 92 0.35 17.82 1.71
CA ILE A 92 0.49 16.58 2.47
C ILE A 92 1.95 16.39 2.91
N LYS A 93 2.91 16.59 2.00
CA LYS A 93 4.35 16.50 2.31
C LYS A 93 4.78 17.51 3.36
N GLU A 94 4.29 18.74 3.28
CA GLU A 94 4.54 19.78 4.29
C GLU A 94 4.08 19.34 5.68
N GLN A 95 2.88 18.74 5.76
CA GLN A 95 2.35 18.22 7.03
C GLN A 95 3.14 17.04 7.60
N LEU A 96 3.87 16.30 6.77
CA LEU A 96 4.66 15.14 7.19
C LEU A 96 6.13 15.48 7.46
N ASN A 97 6.61 16.63 7.00
CA ASN A 97 8.03 17.05 7.07
C ASN A 97 8.39 17.79 8.36
N ASP A 98 7.75 17.48 9.48
CA ASP A 98 7.98 18.11 10.80
C ASP A 98 8.75 17.23 11.79
N GLY A 99 9.46 16.22 11.30
CA GLY A 99 10.18 15.25 12.13
C GLY A 99 9.38 13.99 12.45
N THR A 100 8.19 13.83 11.85
CA THR A 100 7.36 12.61 11.95
C THR A 100 8.15 11.38 11.51
N LYS A 101 8.16 10.33 12.35
CA LYS A 101 8.79 9.03 12.07
C LYS A 101 7.78 7.92 11.83
N MET A 102 6.56 8.10 12.33
CA MET A 102 5.46 7.15 12.19
C MET A 102 4.16 7.88 11.93
N VAL A 103 3.36 7.36 11.02
CA VAL A 103 2.03 7.89 10.73
C VAL A 103 0.99 6.78 10.77
N PHE A 104 -0.09 7.04 11.50
CA PHE A 104 -1.33 6.27 11.40
C PHE A 104 -2.26 6.98 10.43
N ILE A 105 -2.75 6.26 9.45
CA ILE A 105 -3.74 6.75 8.49
C ILE A 105 -5.05 6.04 8.78
N THR A 106 -6.04 6.78 9.30
CA THR A 106 -7.33 6.19 9.67
C THR A 106 -8.41 6.63 8.70
N ALA A 107 -9.14 5.65 8.15
CA ALA A 107 -10.20 5.92 7.19
C ALA A 107 -11.33 4.88 7.26
N GLY A 108 -12.56 5.32 7.02
CA GLY A 108 -13.66 4.43 6.69
C GLY A 108 -13.66 4.14 5.18
N MET A 109 -13.53 2.87 4.80
CA MET A 109 -13.60 2.44 3.41
C MET A 109 -15.06 2.31 2.95
N GLY A 110 -15.29 2.39 1.63
CA GLY A 110 -16.62 2.32 1.02
C GLY A 110 -17.25 3.67 0.70
N GLY A 111 -16.66 4.78 1.19
CA GLY A 111 -17.01 6.15 0.79
C GLY A 111 -16.09 6.69 -0.33
N GLY A 112 -16.29 7.96 -0.73
CA GLY A 112 -15.43 8.60 -1.72
C GLY A 112 -14.07 8.96 -1.16
N THR A 113 -14.05 9.86 -0.16
CA THR A 113 -12.80 10.48 0.33
C THR A 113 -11.89 9.48 1.03
N GLY A 114 -12.42 8.68 1.97
CA GLY A 114 -11.61 7.67 2.68
C GLY A 114 -10.98 6.66 1.74
N THR A 115 -11.79 6.10 0.83
CA THR A 115 -11.35 5.06 -0.12
C THR A 115 -10.36 5.57 -1.16
N GLY A 116 -10.53 6.82 -1.63
CA GLY A 116 -9.69 7.37 -2.70
C GLY A 116 -8.45 8.09 -2.20
N ALA A 117 -8.55 8.90 -1.14
CA ALA A 117 -7.46 9.75 -0.68
C ALA A 117 -6.49 9.04 0.28
N ALA A 118 -6.97 8.11 1.13
CA ALA A 118 -6.10 7.44 2.10
C ALA A 118 -4.93 6.67 1.46
N PRO A 119 -5.11 5.92 0.35
CA PRO A 119 -3.98 5.27 -0.33
C PRO A 119 -2.95 6.26 -0.87
N VAL A 120 -3.36 7.44 -1.35
CA VAL A 120 -2.43 8.47 -1.85
C VAL A 120 -1.62 9.05 -0.69
N ILE A 121 -2.25 9.36 0.44
CA ILE A 121 -1.56 9.85 1.64
C ILE A 121 -0.58 8.80 2.15
N ALA A 122 -0.97 7.52 2.15
CA ALA A 122 -0.11 6.40 2.54
C ALA A 122 1.13 6.28 1.63
N ARG A 123 0.95 6.36 0.32
CA ARG A 123 2.03 6.36 -0.65
C ARG A 123 3.03 7.48 -0.40
N ILE A 124 2.55 8.71 -0.19
CA ILE A 124 3.40 9.87 0.07
C ILE A 124 4.21 9.67 1.37
N ALA A 125 3.58 9.18 2.44
CA ALA A 125 4.25 8.93 3.71
C ALA A 125 5.34 7.84 3.57
N LYS A 126 5.04 6.76 2.85
CA LYS A 126 6.00 5.67 2.59
C LYS A 126 7.16 6.13 1.71
N GLU A 127 6.92 6.97 0.69
CA GLU A 127 7.95 7.60 -0.14
C GLU A 127 8.90 8.53 0.67
N MET A 128 8.43 9.06 1.78
CA MET A 128 9.23 9.87 2.73
C MET A 128 9.95 9.03 3.80
N ASP A 129 9.98 7.69 3.69
CA ASP A 129 10.54 6.73 4.67
C ASP A 129 9.94 6.87 6.08
N ILE A 130 8.67 7.25 6.16
CA ILE A 130 7.90 7.30 7.40
C ILE A 130 7.22 5.94 7.59
N LEU A 131 7.36 5.33 8.78
CA LEU A 131 6.65 4.10 9.11
C LEU A 131 5.14 4.34 9.00
N THR A 132 4.50 3.72 8.00
CA THR A 132 3.11 4.00 7.63
C THR A 132 2.20 2.85 8.03
N VAL A 133 1.25 3.13 8.91
CA VAL A 133 0.27 2.15 9.39
C VAL A 133 -1.13 2.59 8.99
N GLY A 134 -1.81 1.75 8.21
CA GLY A 134 -3.22 1.94 7.88
C GLY A 134 -4.12 1.33 8.95
N ILE A 135 -5.16 2.05 9.38
CA ILE A 135 -6.19 1.53 10.27
C ILE A 135 -7.54 1.86 9.63
N VAL A 136 -8.18 0.86 9.01
CA VAL A 136 -9.35 1.08 8.18
C VAL A 136 -10.53 0.22 8.61
N THR A 137 -11.75 0.69 8.30
CA THR A 137 -12.97 -0.09 8.52
C THR A 137 -13.62 -0.50 7.22
N ILE A 138 -14.18 -1.72 7.19
CA ILE A 138 -15.09 -2.21 6.16
C ILE A 138 -16.52 -1.95 6.64
N PRO A 139 -17.44 -1.45 5.77
CA PRO A 139 -18.80 -1.07 6.13
C PRO A 139 -19.64 -2.27 6.60
N PHE A 140 -20.75 -1.96 7.27
CA PHE A 140 -21.77 -2.94 7.61
C PHE A 140 -22.48 -3.47 6.36
N ILE A 141 -23.02 -4.70 6.43
CA ILE A 141 -23.76 -5.32 5.31
C ILE A 141 -24.97 -4.45 4.88
N PHE A 142 -25.67 -3.83 5.83
CA PHE A 142 -26.83 -2.97 5.52
C PHE A 142 -26.47 -1.67 4.76
N GLU A 143 -25.19 -1.30 4.67
CA GLU A 143 -24.76 -0.15 3.88
C GLU A 143 -24.79 -0.41 2.37
N GLY A 144 -24.91 -1.66 1.96
CA GLY A 144 -25.13 -2.12 0.61
C GLY A 144 -23.89 -2.61 -0.12
N GLU A 145 -24.09 -3.57 -1.02
CA GLU A 145 -23.06 -4.30 -1.76
C GLU A 145 -22.06 -3.37 -2.47
N LYS A 146 -22.54 -2.34 -3.14
CA LYS A 146 -21.68 -1.38 -3.84
C LYS A 146 -20.65 -0.73 -2.92
N LYS A 147 -21.04 -0.38 -1.67
CA LYS A 147 -20.11 0.19 -0.70
C LYS A 147 -19.11 -0.83 -0.20
N ILE A 148 -19.55 -2.08 -0.04
CA ILE A 148 -18.69 -3.18 0.41
C ILE A 148 -17.60 -3.44 -0.65
N ILE A 149 -17.97 -3.63 -1.91
CA ILE A 149 -17.02 -3.83 -3.01
C ILE A 149 -16.04 -2.65 -3.09
N GLN A 150 -16.54 -1.43 -3.04
CA GLN A 150 -15.72 -0.23 -3.05
C GLN A 150 -14.77 -0.16 -1.85
N ALA A 151 -15.18 -0.66 -0.67
CA ALA A 151 -14.33 -0.72 0.51
C ALA A 151 -13.21 -1.74 0.36
N LEU A 152 -13.52 -2.93 -0.15
CA LEU A 152 -12.55 -3.99 -0.38
C LEU A 152 -11.50 -3.57 -1.42
N ASP A 153 -11.92 -2.91 -2.51
CA ASP A 153 -11.01 -2.26 -3.46
C ASP A 153 -10.09 -1.22 -2.79
N GLY A 154 -10.63 -0.47 -1.84
CA GLY A 154 -9.88 0.51 -1.08
C GLY A 154 -8.85 -0.12 -0.14
N VAL A 155 -9.20 -1.25 0.49
CA VAL A 155 -8.30 -2.05 1.34
C VAL A 155 -7.13 -2.59 0.52
N GLU A 156 -7.37 -3.16 -0.66
CA GLU A 156 -6.29 -3.64 -1.55
C GLU A 156 -5.35 -2.51 -1.96
N ARG A 157 -5.90 -1.34 -2.32
CA ARG A 157 -5.08 -0.21 -2.75
C ARG A 157 -4.22 0.36 -1.62
N ILE A 158 -4.77 0.52 -0.41
CA ILE A 158 -4.00 1.05 0.71
C ILE A 158 -2.95 0.05 1.18
N ALA A 159 -3.23 -1.26 1.14
CA ALA A 159 -2.31 -2.32 1.52
C ALA A 159 -0.97 -2.25 0.76
N GLN A 160 -1.00 -1.81 -0.51
CA GLN A 160 0.20 -1.64 -1.34
C GLN A 160 1.11 -0.49 -0.88
N HIS A 161 0.56 0.44 -0.09
CA HIS A 161 1.22 1.70 0.27
C HIS A 161 1.46 1.88 1.77
N VAL A 162 1.14 0.90 2.58
CA VAL A 162 1.42 0.90 4.03
C VAL A 162 2.46 -0.17 4.39
N ASP A 163 3.08 -0.04 5.55
CA ASP A 163 3.95 -1.07 6.11
C ASP A 163 3.14 -2.12 6.86
N ALA A 164 2.10 -1.68 7.56
CA ALA A 164 1.14 -2.56 8.22
C ALA A 164 -0.28 -2.03 8.04
N LEU A 165 -1.24 -2.93 7.90
CA LEU A 165 -2.65 -2.61 7.70
C LEU A 165 -3.52 -3.34 8.71
N LEU A 166 -4.20 -2.59 9.58
CA LEU A 166 -5.25 -3.11 10.43
C LEU A 166 -6.60 -2.89 9.75
N VAL A 167 -7.33 -3.97 9.51
CA VAL A 167 -8.67 -3.94 8.90
C VAL A 167 -9.71 -4.37 9.91
N ILE A 168 -10.67 -3.51 10.19
CA ILE A 168 -11.75 -3.77 11.13
C ILE A 168 -13.04 -3.95 10.36
N ASN A 169 -13.62 -5.13 10.45
CA ASN A 169 -14.93 -5.42 9.87
C ASN A 169 -16.04 -5.00 10.81
N ASN A 170 -16.81 -3.97 10.44
CA ASN A 170 -17.92 -3.46 11.24
C ASN A 170 -19.00 -4.51 11.46
N GLU A 171 -19.21 -5.43 10.52
CA GLU A 171 -20.21 -6.48 10.65
C GLU A 171 -19.88 -7.43 11.80
N ARG A 172 -18.59 -7.73 12.04
CA ARG A 172 -18.17 -8.53 13.20
C ARG A 172 -18.49 -7.85 14.54
N LEU A 173 -18.37 -6.52 14.57
CA LEU A 173 -18.78 -5.76 15.77
C LEU A 173 -20.28 -5.88 16.01
N ARG A 174 -21.10 -5.91 14.96
CA ARG A 174 -22.55 -6.13 15.07
C ARG A 174 -22.89 -7.53 15.56
N GLU A 175 -22.18 -8.55 15.12
CA GLU A 175 -22.37 -9.93 15.57
C GLU A 175 -22.06 -10.10 17.07
N ILE A 176 -20.96 -9.48 17.53
CA ILE A 176 -20.53 -9.58 18.94
C ILE A 176 -21.38 -8.71 19.87
N TYR A 177 -21.78 -7.54 19.41
CA TYR A 177 -22.55 -6.55 20.16
C TYR A 177 -23.97 -6.38 19.57
N ALA A 178 -24.71 -7.47 19.45
CA ALA A 178 -26.04 -7.50 18.80
C ALA A 178 -27.11 -6.63 19.48
N ASP A 179 -26.90 -6.25 20.72
CA ASP A 179 -27.81 -5.41 21.56
C ASP A 179 -27.55 -3.90 21.36
N LEU A 180 -26.56 -3.50 20.60
CA LEU A 180 -26.24 -2.09 20.35
C LEU A 180 -27.30 -1.41 19.48
N THR A 181 -27.64 -0.17 19.82
CA THR A 181 -28.39 0.70 18.92
C THR A 181 -27.56 1.07 17.70
N PHE A 182 -28.21 1.45 16.59
CA PHE A 182 -27.55 1.86 15.36
C PHE A 182 -26.43 2.88 15.58
N MET A 183 -26.68 3.93 16.37
CA MET A 183 -25.69 4.97 16.67
C MET A 183 -24.53 4.43 17.53
N ASN A 184 -24.83 3.54 18.46
CA ASN A 184 -23.82 2.94 19.33
C ASN A 184 -22.92 1.94 18.56
N ALA A 185 -23.44 1.25 17.53
CA ALA A 185 -22.68 0.36 16.70
C ALA A 185 -21.55 1.11 15.96
N PHE A 186 -21.85 2.26 15.36
CA PHE A 186 -20.82 3.12 14.76
C PHE A 186 -19.86 3.68 15.82
N GLY A 187 -20.37 4.07 17.00
CA GLY A 187 -19.54 4.50 18.13
C GLY A 187 -18.56 3.41 18.54
N LYS A 188 -18.99 2.15 18.57
CA LYS A 188 -18.15 1.00 18.92
C LYS A 188 -17.05 0.75 17.87
N ALA A 189 -17.37 0.90 16.59
CA ALA A 189 -16.36 0.83 15.52
C ALA A 189 -15.29 1.94 15.69
N ASP A 190 -15.72 3.17 15.95
CA ASP A 190 -14.81 4.29 16.21
C ASP A 190 -13.95 4.04 17.46
N ASP A 191 -14.55 3.43 18.53
CA ASP A 191 -13.84 3.04 19.75
C ASP A 191 -12.74 2.03 19.47
N THR A 192 -13.06 1.02 18.70
CA THR A 192 -12.14 -0.06 18.35
C THR A 192 -10.91 0.46 17.59
N LEU A 193 -11.13 1.34 16.61
CA LEU A 193 -10.05 2.01 15.86
C LEU A 193 -9.19 2.92 16.75
N SER A 194 -9.85 3.67 17.63
CA SER A 194 -9.18 4.54 18.59
C SER A 194 -8.29 3.75 19.56
N ILE A 195 -8.80 2.64 20.09
CA ILE A 195 -8.06 1.72 20.97
C ILE A 195 -6.84 1.15 20.22
N ALA A 196 -7.00 0.74 18.96
CA ALA A 196 -5.89 0.20 18.17
C ALA A 196 -4.74 1.22 18.03
N ALA A 197 -5.03 2.40 17.52
CA ALA A 197 -4.02 3.44 17.36
C ALA A 197 -3.42 3.88 18.71
N LYS A 198 -4.26 4.00 19.74
CA LYS A 198 -3.84 4.37 21.11
C LYS A 198 -2.89 3.33 21.68
N SER A 199 -3.23 2.05 21.63
CA SER A 199 -2.39 0.99 22.20
C SER A 199 -1.02 0.90 21.54
N ILE A 200 -0.91 1.07 20.22
CA ILE A 200 0.37 1.09 19.54
C ILE A 200 1.17 2.36 19.93
N ALA A 201 0.51 3.50 20.02
CA ALA A 201 1.16 4.74 20.45
C ALA A 201 1.65 4.63 21.91
N GLU A 202 0.85 4.06 22.81
CA GLU A 202 1.21 3.83 24.21
C GLU A 202 2.43 2.93 24.36
N ILE A 203 2.56 1.88 23.55
CA ILE A 203 3.73 1.00 23.56
C ILE A 203 5.02 1.81 23.34
N ILE A 204 4.99 2.83 22.48
CA ILE A 204 6.15 3.66 22.16
C ILE A 204 6.38 4.76 23.19
N THR A 205 5.31 5.31 23.74
CA THR A 205 5.37 6.52 24.57
C THR A 205 5.38 6.25 26.07
N MET A 206 4.85 5.11 26.53
CA MET A 206 4.85 4.74 27.94
C MET A 206 6.19 4.15 28.35
N ARG A 207 6.70 4.61 29.49
CA ARG A 207 7.92 4.04 30.07
C ARG A 207 7.61 2.75 30.81
N GLY A 208 8.33 1.69 30.46
CA GLY A 208 8.21 0.37 31.07
C GLY A 208 9.47 -0.04 31.83
N THR A 209 9.34 -1.14 32.60
CA THR A 209 10.49 -1.81 33.24
C THR A 209 11.31 -2.58 32.20
N VAL A 210 10.64 -3.23 31.24
CA VAL A 210 11.21 -3.76 30.00
C VAL A 210 10.64 -2.93 28.89
N ASN A 211 11.41 -1.95 28.44
CA ASN A 211 10.92 -0.91 27.54
C ASN A 211 10.88 -1.41 26.13
N LEU A 212 9.74 -1.19 25.47
CA LEU A 212 9.60 -1.31 24.04
C LEU A 212 9.79 0.08 23.43
N ASP A 213 10.68 0.20 22.47
CA ASP A 213 10.96 1.48 21.82
C ASP A 213 10.39 1.55 20.39
N PHE A 214 10.58 2.69 19.76
CA PHE A 214 10.14 2.90 18.38
C PHE A 214 10.80 1.92 17.40
N ALA A 215 12.05 1.50 17.64
CA ALA A 215 12.75 0.57 16.74
C ALA A 215 12.14 -0.83 16.80
N ASP A 216 11.71 -1.27 18.00
CA ASP A 216 11.01 -2.55 18.19
C ASP A 216 9.69 -2.57 17.43
N VAL A 217 8.89 -1.50 17.60
CA VAL A 217 7.61 -1.34 16.87
C VAL A 217 7.85 -1.27 15.36
N LYS A 218 8.90 -0.56 14.92
CA LYS A 218 9.27 -0.50 13.50
C LYS A 218 9.65 -1.89 12.97
N THR A 219 10.37 -2.69 13.73
CA THR A 219 10.77 -4.06 13.34
C THR A 219 9.55 -4.96 13.12
N ILE A 220 8.54 -4.87 13.97
CA ILE A 220 7.32 -5.67 13.86
C ILE A 220 6.44 -5.19 12.70
N LEU A 221 6.25 -3.88 12.55
CA LEU A 221 5.29 -3.31 11.61
C LEU A 221 5.84 -3.11 10.20
N LYS A 222 7.15 -2.87 10.05
CA LYS A 222 7.74 -2.63 8.73
C LYS A 222 7.59 -3.86 7.83
N ASP A 223 6.99 -3.63 6.65
CA ASP A 223 6.66 -4.67 5.67
C ASP A 223 5.88 -5.85 6.29
N GLY A 224 5.06 -5.55 7.30
CA GLY A 224 4.31 -6.52 8.08
C GLY A 224 3.03 -7.03 7.40
N GLY A 225 2.59 -6.42 6.30
CA GLY A 225 1.35 -6.80 5.61
C GLY A 225 0.10 -6.48 6.46
N VAL A 226 -0.84 -7.42 6.54
CA VAL A 226 -1.98 -7.26 7.44
C VAL A 226 -1.53 -7.52 8.87
N ALA A 227 -1.88 -6.60 9.75
CA ALA A 227 -1.63 -6.66 11.17
C ALA A 227 -2.93 -6.93 11.93
N ILE A 228 -2.81 -7.70 13.00
CA ILE A 228 -3.88 -7.98 13.93
C ILE A 228 -3.44 -7.46 15.28
N MET A 229 -4.31 -6.73 15.95
CA MET A 229 -4.05 -6.26 17.29
C MET A 229 -5.21 -6.64 18.21
N SER A 230 -4.86 -7.02 19.42
CA SER A 230 -5.83 -7.35 20.44
C SER A 230 -5.37 -6.86 21.81
N THR A 231 -6.33 -6.54 22.66
CA THR A 231 -6.09 -6.15 24.05
C THR A 231 -7.09 -6.86 24.93
N GLY A 232 -6.59 -7.49 25.99
CA GLY A 232 -7.41 -8.15 26.99
C GLY A 232 -7.03 -7.71 28.41
N PHE A 233 -7.99 -7.86 29.31
CA PHE A 233 -7.86 -7.51 30.73
C PHE A 233 -8.16 -8.71 31.60
N GLY A 234 -7.38 -8.87 32.68
CA GLY A 234 -7.61 -9.92 33.67
C GLY A 234 -7.45 -9.41 35.08
N GLU A 235 -8.23 -9.96 36.01
CA GLU A 235 -8.26 -9.58 37.42
C GLU A 235 -8.41 -10.81 38.34
N GLY A 236 -7.82 -10.72 39.53
CA GLY A 236 -7.89 -11.78 40.55
C GLY A 236 -6.95 -12.95 40.27
N GLU A 237 -7.33 -14.17 40.69
CA GLU A 237 -6.55 -15.37 40.44
C GLU A 237 -6.44 -15.65 38.94
N ASN A 238 -5.25 -16.07 38.46
CA ASN A 238 -4.94 -16.35 37.04
C ASN A 238 -5.26 -15.14 36.14
N ARG A 239 -4.98 -13.93 36.61
CA ARG A 239 -5.31 -12.68 35.87
C ARG A 239 -4.59 -12.59 34.53
N VAL A 240 -3.39 -13.17 34.40
CA VAL A 240 -2.64 -13.20 33.14
C VAL A 240 -3.31 -14.11 32.12
N THR A 241 -3.65 -15.35 32.51
CA THR A 241 -4.41 -16.27 31.65
C THR A 241 -5.74 -15.66 31.22
N LYS A 242 -6.49 -15.03 32.15
CA LYS A 242 -7.75 -14.34 31.82
C LYS A 242 -7.54 -13.19 30.83
N ALA A 243 -6.48 -12.41 30.99
CA ALA A 243 -6.15 -11.32 30.08
C ALA A 243 -5.77 -11.84 28.68
N ILE A 244 -5.04 -12.97 28.60
CA ILE A 244 -4.74 -13.64 27.34
C ILE A 244 -6.03 -14.15 26.68
N ASP A 245 -6.89 -14.83 27.44
CA ASP A 245 -8.15 -15.35 26.92
C ASP A 245 -9.08 -14.22 26.44
N ASP A 246 -9.18 -13.12 27.18
CA ASP A 246 -9.94 -11.93 26.79
C ASP A 246 -9.36 -11.29 25.51
N ALA A 247 -8.04 -11.22 25.40
CA ALA A 247 -7.37 -10.77 24.20
C ALA A 247 -7.66 -11.67 23.00
N LEU A 248 -7.63 -13.00 23.16
CA LEU A 248 -7.91 -13.96 22.10
C LEU A 248 -9.38 -13.94 21.64
N HIS A 249 -10.29 -13.49 22.47
CA HIS A 249 -11.72 -13.35 22.14
C HIS A 249 -12.08 -11.94 21.64
N SER A 250 -11.09 -11.09 21.41
CA SER A 250 -11.31 -9.72 20.94
C SER A 250 -11.91 -9.69 19.54
N PRO A 251 -12.89 -8.81 19.28
CA PRO A 251 -13.48 -8.62 17.95
C PRO A 251 -12.48 -8.16 16.88
N LEU A 252 -11.29 -7.73 17.29
CA LEU A 252 -10.22 -7.30 16.39
C LEU A 252 -9.45 -8.48 15.74
N LEU A 253 -9.60 -9.69 16.28
CA LEU A 253 -8.90 -10.87 15.77
C LEU A 253 -9.53 -11.47 14.50
N ASN A 254 -10.69 -11.02 14.05
CA ASN A 254 -11.34 -11.42 12.80
C ASN A 254 -11.31 -12.94 12.49
N ASN A 255 -11.36 -13.81 13.48
CA ASN A 255 -11.20 -15.27 13.36
C ASN A 255 -9.84 -15.73 12.77
N ASN A 256 -8.88 -14.84 12.57
CA ASN A 256 -7.56 -15.23 12.10
C ASN A 256 -6.81 -15.97 13.21
N ASP A 257 -6.15 -17.04 12.84
CA ASP A 257 -5.29 -17.76 13.76
C ASP A 257 -4.00 -16.95 14.02
N ILE A 258 -4.01 -16.20 15.13
CA ILE A 258 -2.88 -15.36 15.54
C ILE A 258 -1.58 -16.16 15.65
N PHE A 259 -1.67 -17.48 15.90
CA PHE A 259 -0.50 -18.35 16.05
C PHE A 259 0.27 -18.58 14.74
N ASN A 260 -0.33 -18.22 13.59
CA ASN A 260 0.31 -18.25 12.28
C ASN A 260 1.10 -16.97 11.94
N ALA A 261 1.14 -15.99 12.82
CA ALA A 261 1.88 -14.75 12.63
C ALA A 261 3.37 -15.00 12.34
N LYS A 262 4.00 -14.10 11.58
CA LYS A 262 5.45 -14.10 11.33
C LYS A 262 6.20 -13.34 12.40
N LYS A 263 5.62 -12.26 12.89
CA LYS A 263 6.19 -11.41 13.95
C LYS A 263 5.11 -11.09 14.97
N VAL A 264 5.47 -11.10 16.23
CA VAL A 264 4.54 -10.83 17.34
C VAL A 264 5.19 -9.88 18.34
N MET A 265 4.45 -8.89 18.76
CA MET A 265 4.78 -8.04 19.89
C MET A 265 3.78 -8.27 21.01
N LEU A 266 4.27 -8.50 22.21
CA LEU A 266 3.49 -8.65 23.42
C LEU A 266 3.84 -7.55 24.41
N ASN A 267 2.86 -6.77 24.83
CA ASN A 267 3.03 -5.79 25.90
C ASN A 267 2.14 -6.14 27.08
N VAL A 268 2.75 -6.31 28.24
CA VAL A 268 2.06 -6.58 29.52
C VAL A 268 2.09 -5.32 30.37
N SER A 269 0.93 -4.82 30.76
CA SER A 269 0.83 -3.63 31.59
C SER A 269 0.17 -3.98 32.92
N PHE A 270 0.71 -3.43 34.02
CA PHE A 270 0.19 -3.62 35.37
C PHE A 270 0.38 -2.36 36.20
N CYS A 271 -0.35 -2.28 37.33
CA CYS A 271 -0.17 -1.18 38.30
C CYS A 271 0.97 -1.49 39.29
N PRO A 272 1.80 -0.52 39.70
CA PRO A 272 2.86 -0.72 40.70
C PRO A 272 2.37 -1.26 42.03
N THR A 273 1.11 -1.03 42.35
CA THR A 273 0.48 -1.57 43.58
C THR A 273 0.13 -3.05 43.49
N SER A 274 0.16 -3.64 42.28
CA SER A 274 -0.16 -5.02 41.99
C SER A 274 0.83 -5.58 40.96
N GLU A 275 2.10 -5.66 41.37
CA GLU A 275 3.19 -6.09 40.50
C GLU A 275 2.99 -7.49 39.94
N LEU A 276 3.57 -7.76 38.77
CA LEU A 276 3.55 -9.06 38.11
C LEU A 276 4.44 -10.04 38.88
N MET A 277 3.90 -11.22 39.20
CA MET A 277 4.64 -12.27 39.88
C MET A 277 5.43 -13.13 38.90
N MET A 278 6.56 -13.69 39.33
CA MET A 278 7.37 -14.57 38.47
C MET A 278 6.61 -15.85 38.03
N GLU A 279 5.63 -16.31 38.80
CA GLU A 279 4.75 -17.43 38.43
C GLU A 279 3.85 -17.06 37.25
N GLU A 280 3.37 -15.82 37.20
CA GLU A 280 2.52 -15.30 36.13
C GLU A 280 3.32 -15.17 34.81
N MET A 281 4.65 -15.06 34.87
CA MET A 281 5.51 -15.10 33.68
C MET A 281 5.53 -16.46 32.99
N ASN A 282 5.28 -17.55 33.73
CA ASN A 282 5.15 -18.88 33.13
C ASN A 282 3.91 -18.99 32.23
N GLU A 283 2.80 -18.32 32.62
CA GLU A 283 1.59 -18.26 31.80
C GLU A 283 1.82 -17.53 30.47
N ILE A 284 2.62 -16.43 30.51
CA ILE A 284 3.05 -15.72 29.29
C ILE A 284 3.94 -16.62 28.43
N HIS A 285 4.89 -17.33 29.03
CA HIS A 285 5.77 -18.25 28.31
C HIS A 285 4.98 -19.39 27.66
N GLU A 286 4.01 -19.97 28.36
CA GLU A 286 3.11 -21.00 27.80
C GLU A 286 2.30 -20.44 26.62
N PHE A 287 1.79 -19.23 26.71
CA PHE A 287 1.11 -18.57 25.61
C PHE A 287 2.04 -18.40 24.39
N MET A 288 3.26 -17.90 24.62
CA MET A 288 4.24 -17.69 23.56
C MET A 288 4.67 -18.98 22.87
N SER A 289 4.70 -20.10 23.61
CA SER A 289 5.06 -21.43 23.06
C SER A 289 4.03 -22.00 22.06
N LYS A 290 2.82 -21.44 22.01
CA LYS A 290 1.76 -21.82 21.06
C LYS A 290 1.99 -21.27 19.65
N PHE A 291 2.85 -20.27 19.51
CA PHE A 291 3.19 -19.72 18.20
C PHE A 291 4.07 -20.72 17.42
N ARG A 292 3.99 -20.64 16.10
CA ARG A 292 4.78 -21.50 15.21
C ARG A 292 6.29 -21.32 15.42
N GLU A 293 7.06 -22.35 15.11
CA GLU A 293 8.52 -22.26 15.11
C GLU A 293 9.02 -21.18 14.15
N GLY A 294 10.00 -20.38 14.62
CA GLY A 294 10.61 -19.30 13.83
C GLY A 294 9.86 -17.97 13.86
N VAL A 295 8.81 -17.82 14.68
CA VAL A 295 8.17 -16.51 14.91
C VAL A 295 9.16 -15.57 15.60
N GLU A 296 9.26 -14.34 15.10
CA GLU A 296 10.01 -13.27 15.78
C GLU A 296 9.12 -12.64 16.87
N VAL A 297 9.56 -12.78 18.13
CA VAL A 297 8.79 -12.30 19.28
C VAL A 297 9.56 -11.21 19.99
N ILE A 298 8.90 -10.03 20.14
CA ILE A 298 9.36 -8.93 20.98
C ILE A 298 8.35 -8.73 22.10
N TRP A 299 8.82 -8.65 23.33
CA TRP A 299 7.93 -8.45 24.46
C TRP A 299 8.43 -7.35 25.39
N GLY A 300 7.50 -6.69 26.07
CA GLY A 300 7.77 -5.64 27.02
C GLY A 300 6.79 -5.60 28.18
N VAL A 301 7.19 -4.85 29.19
CA VAL A 301 6.42 -4.67 30.43
C VAL A 301 6.32 -3.19 30.74
N ALA A 302 5.09 -2.68 30.77
CA ALA A 302 4.79 -1.28 31.06
C ALA A 302 4.07 -1.11 32.39
N VAL A 303 4.24 0.07 32.98
CA VAL A 303 3.57 0.45 34.21
C VAL A 303 2.39 1.37 33.88
N ASP A 304 1.19 1.01 34.31
CA ASP A 304 -0.03 1.78 34.11
C ASP A 304 -0.80 1.92 35.42
N ASN A 305 -0.75 3.11 36.02
CA ASN A 305 -1.38 3.41 37.31
C ASN A 305 -2.92 3.33 37.25
N SER A 306 -3.52 3.31 36.08
CA SER A 306 -4.98 3.23 35.92
C SER A 306 -5.56 1.82 36.04
N LEU A 307 -4.70 0.80 36.12
CA LEU A 307 -5.10 -0.61 36.08
C LEU A 307 -5.49 -1.17 37.46
N ASP A 308 -5.15 -0.50 38.58
CA ASP A 308 -5.36 -0.97 39.93
C ASP A 308 -4.86 -2.41 40.18
N THR A 309 -5.75 -3.39 40.22
CA THR A 309 -5.45 -4.83 40.41
C THR A 309 -5.39 -5.60 39.11
N LYS A 310 -5.76 -4.97 38.00
CA LYS A 310 -5.85 -5.62 36.68
C LYS A 310 -4.49 -5.72 35.98
N VAL A 311 -4.39 -6.74 35.14
CA VAL A 311 -3.34 -6.85 34.14
C VAL A 311 -3.96 -6.60 32.77
N LYS A 312 -3.30 -5.81 31.94
CA LYS A 312 -3.64 -5.56 30.54
C LYS A 312 -2.61 -6.25 29.67
N ILE A 313 -3.03 -7.08 28.74
CA ILE A 313 -2.17 -7.71 27.75
C ILE A 313 -2.57 -7.19 26.37
N THR A 314 -1.59 -6.64 25.66
CA THR A 314 -1.75 -6.19 24.28
C THR A 314 -0.89 -7.05 23.38
N VAL A 315 -1.50 -7.67 22.37
CA VAL A 315 -0.83 -8.49 21.38
C VAL A 315 -0.94 -7.80 20.04
N LEU A 316 0.18 -7.60 19.36
CA LEU A 316 0.26 -7.11 17.99
C LEU A 316 0.96 -8.18 17.15
N ALA A 317 0.27 -8.73 16.17
CA ALA A 317 0.75 -9.79 15.32
C ALA A 317 0.72 -9.34 13.85
N THR A 318 1.76 -9.67 13.09
CA THR A 318 1.92 -9.27 11.69
C THR A 318 2.37 -10.44 10.81
N GLY A 319 2.32 -10.24 9.50
CA GLY A 319 2.75 -11.24 8.53
C GLY A 319 1.60 -12.01 7.89
N PHE A 320 0.39 -11.47 8.02
CA PHE A 320 -0.80 -11.97 7.34
C PHE A 320 -0.93 -11.33 5.96
N GLY A 321 -1.57 -12.02 5.03
CA GLY A 321 -1.91 -11.51 3.71
C GLY A 321 -3.22 -10.71 3.71
N VAL A 322 -3.48 -9.99 2.62
CA VAL A 322 -4.76 -9.29 2.44
C VAL A 322 -5.90 -10.31 2.26
N GLU A 323 -5.59 -11.48 1.72
CA GLU A 323 -6.46 -12.64 1.58
C GLU A 323 -6.96 -13.19 2.93
N ASP A 324 -6.20 -13.00 4.00
CA ASP A 324 -6.59 -13.41 5.37
C ASP A 324 -7.66 -12.51 5.99
N VAL A 325 -7.96 -11.36 5.34
CA VAL A 325 -9.05 -10.48 5.79
C VAL A 325 -10.39 -11.08 5.36
N PRO A 326 -11.32 -11.34 6.29
CA PRO A 326 -12.62 -11.94 5.97
C PRO A 326 -13.39 -11.21 4.88
N GLY A 327 -13.74 -11.93 3.82
CA GLY A 327 -14.44 -11.41 2.63
C GLY A 327 -13.52 -10.94 1.51
N MET A 328 -12.18 -10.98 1.69
CA MET A 328 -11.21 -10.68 0.63
C MET A 328 -10.83 -11.93 -0.17
N ASP A 329 -10.84 -13.10 0.45
CA ASP A 329 -10.59 -14.42 -0.15
C ASP A 329 -11.49 -14.68 -1.35
N THR A 330 -12.80 -14.59 -1.17
CA THR A 330 -13.80 -14.85 -2.22
C THR A 330 -13.74 -13.83 -3.36
N LEU A 331 -13.38 -12.59 -3.07
CA LEU A 331 -13.21 -11.55 -4.09
C LEU A 331 -11.93 -11.73 -4.90
N HIS A 332 -10.86 -12.16 -4.26
CA HIS A 332 -9.60 -12.46 -4.94
C HIS A 332 -9.77 -13.62 -5.92
N GLU A 333 -10.46 -14.69 -5.50
CA GLU A 333 -10.79 -15.82 -6.37
C GLU A 333 -11.69 -15.40 -7.54
N ALA A 334 -12.75 -14.63 -7.29
CA ALA A 334 -13.64 -14.14 -8.33
C ALA A 334 -12.94 -13.24 -9.34
N ARG A 335 -12.05 -12.35 -8.87
CA ARG A 335 -11.26 -11.49 -9.75
C ARG A 335 -10.19 -12.21 -10.54
N SER A 336 -9.53 -13.20 -9.95
CA SER A 336 -8.57 -14.05 -10.67
C SER A 336 -9.28 -14.78 -11.81
N GLN A 337 -10.48 -15.30 -11.57
CA GLN A 337 -11.30 -15.94 -12.61
C GLN A 337 -11.75 -14.94 -13.69
N GLU A 338 -12.24 -13.76 -13.33
CA GLU A 338 -12.60 -12.71 -14.28
C GLU A 338 -11.41 -12.21 -15.11
N GLU A 339 -10.24 -12.13 -14.51
CA GLU A 339 -9.02 -11.68 -15.17
C GLU A 339 -8.46 -12.76 -16.12
N GLU A 340 -8.55 -14.04 -15.75
CA GLU A 340 -8.26 -15.18 -16.61
C GLU A 340 -9.25 -15.26 -17.79
N GLU A 341 -10.56 -15.13 -17.55
CA GLU A 341 -11.56 -15.09 -18.59
C GLU A 341 -11.37 -13.91 -19.54
N ARG A 342 -11.01 -12.75 -19.02
CA ARG A 342 -10.71 -11.55 -19.82
C ARG A 342 -9.45 -11.71 -20.64
N GLN A 343 -8.41 -12.35 -20.12
CA GLN A 343 -7.20 -12.67 -20.87
C GLN A 343 -7.49 -13.67 -21.99
N LEU A 344 -8.26 -14.70 -21.71
CA LEU A 344 -8.71 -15.67 -22.71
C LEU A 344 -9.53 -15.00 -23.83
N GLN A 345 -10.47 -14.12 -23.49
CA GLN A 345 -11.26 -13.36 -24.47
C GLN A 345 -10.37 -12.44 -25.34
N LEU A 346 -9.38 -11.77 -24.72
CA LEU A 346 -8.42 -10.93 -25.45
C LEU A 346 -7.51 -11.75 -26.37
N GLU A 347 -7.14 -12.95 -25.98
CA GLU A 347 -6.36 -13.87 -26.83
C GLU A 347 -7.20 -14.40 -27.98
N GLU A 348 -8.43 -14.82 -27.75
CA GLU A 348 -9.37 -15.22 -28.80
C GLU A 348 -9.66 -14.10 -29.81
N GLU A 349 -9.82 -12.86 -29.31
CA GLU A 349 -10.05 -11.70 -30.19
C GLU A 349 -8.79 -11.39 -31.03
N LYS A 350 -7.61 -11.51 -30.45
CA LYS A 350 -6.33 -11.39 -31.18
C LYS A 350 -6.19 -12.47 -32.25
N GLU A 351 -6.54 -13.71 -31.95
CA GLU A 351 -6.50 -14.79 -32.94
C GLU A 351 -7.53 -14.60 -34.05
N LYS A 352 -8.77 -14.22 -33.71
CA LYS A 352 -9.82 -13.89 -34.70
C LYS A 352 -9.37 -12.72 -35.61
N ASN A 353 -8.73 -11.70 -35.03
CA ASN A 353 -8.20 -10.58 -35.81
C ASN A 353 -7.01 -10.99 -36.70
N LYS A 354 -6.12 -11.87 -36.23
CA LYS A 354 -5.04 -12.44 -37.04
C LYS A 354 -5.61 -13.26 -38.20
N GLU A 355 -6.64 -14.07 -37.96
CA GLU A 355 -7.33 -14.83 -39.04
C GLU A 355 -8.00 -13.91 -40.06
N ARG A 356 -8.66 -12.83 -39.62
CA ARG A 356 -9.28 -11.85 -40.53
C ARG A 356 -8.21 -11.17 -41.42
N ILE A 357 -7.08 -10.83 -40.85
CA ILE A 357 -5.96 -10.25 -41.60
C ILE A 357 -5.35 -11.27 -42.55
N ARG A 358 -5.20 -12.53 -42.13
CA ARG A 358 -4.72 -13.62 -42.97
C ARG A 358 -5.67 -13.87 -44.20
N LYS A 359 -6.99 -13.84 -43.96
CA LYS A 359 -7.97 -13.93 -45.01
C LYS A 359 -7.97 -12.75 -45.99
N ALA A 360 -7.72 -11.55 -45.50
CA ALA A 360 -7.71 -10.32 -46.30
C ALA A 360 -6.40 -10.08 -47.08
N TYR A 361 -5.25 -10.45 -46.49
CA TYR A 361 -3.92 -10.10 -47.03
C TYR A 361 -3.02 -11.31 -47.37
N GLY A 362 -3.52 -12.55 -47.20
CA GLY A 362 -2.82 -13.79 -47.44
C GLY A 362 -1.79 -14.15 -46.34
N GLU A 363 -1.13 -15.31 -46.50
CA GLU A 363 -0.20 -15.85 -45.48
C GLU A 363 1.07 -15.01 -45.26
N SER A 364 1.41 -14.14 -46.18
CA SER A 364 2.58 -13.25 -46.12
C SER A 364 2.39 -12.02 -45.20
N ALA A 365 1.18 -11.79 -44.66
CA ALA A 365 0.95 -10.78 -43.65
C ALA A 365 1.42 -11.29 -42.30
N GLY A 366 2.71 -11.42 -42.11
CA GLY A 366 3.34 -11.85 -40.85
C GLY A 366 3.14 -10.84 -39.73
N ILE A 367 2.02 -10.97 -39.04
CA ILE A 367 1.76 -10.22 -37.81
C ILE A 367 2.48 -10.96 -36.69
N GLY A 368 3.58 -10.40 -36.22
CA GLY A 368 4.27 -10.91 -35.04
C GLY A 368 5.77 -11.13 -35.13
N LYS A 369 6.37 -11.08 -36.30
CA LYS A 369 7.79 -10.71 -36.37
C LYS A 369 7.82 -9.19 -36.32
N LYS A 370 8.51 -8.58 -35.31
CA LYS A 370 8.97 -7.20 -35.44
C LYS A 370 9.28 -7.05 -36.89
N SER A 371 8.53 -6.25 -37.64
CA SER A 371 8.87 -5.89 -38.98
C SER A 371 10.31 -5.44 -38.86
N LEU A 372 11.24 -6.34 -39.15
CA LEU A 372 12.44 -5.90 -39.81
C LEU A 372 11.82 -5.10 -40.93
N ARG A 373 11.75 -3.77 -40.77
CA ARG A 373 11.46 -2.86 -41.85
C ARG A 373 12.31 -3.43 -42.95
N SER A 374 11.67 -4.11 -43.94
CA SER A 374 12.30 -4.50 -45.13
C SER A 374 12.99 -3.20 -45.56
N ARG A 375 14.29 -3.11 -45.32
CA ARG A 375 15.04 -1.94 -45.74
C ARG A 375 14.65 -1.88 -47.20
N ARG A 376 13.91 -0.86 -47.60
CA ARG A 376 13.64 -0.63 -49.01
C ARG A 376 14.97 -0.86 -49.65
N HIS A 377 15.10 -1.87 -50.53
CA HIS A 377 16.35 -2.13 -51.21
C HIS A 377 16.59 -0.88 -52.04
N ILE A 378 17.43 -0.02 -51.49
CA ILE A 378 17.94 1.14 -52.23
C ILE A 378 19.03 0.55 -53.07
N TYR A 379 18.79 0.46 -54.38
CA TYR A 379 19.83 0.09 -55.35
C TYR A 379 20.73 1.30 -55.47
N ILE A 380 21.98 1.16 -55.04
CA ILE A 380 23.02 2.17 -55.21
C ILE A 380 23.73 1.78 -56.50
N PHE A 381 23.65 2.62 -57.49
CA PHE A 381 24.34 2.46 -58.76
C PHE A 381 25.73 3.12 -58.64
N ASN A 382 26.77 2.48 -59.16
CA ASN A 382 28.07 3.11 -59.28
C ASN A 382 28.01 4.17 -60.38
N THR A 383 28.97 5.12 -60.37
CA THR A 383 28.99 6.22 -61.33
C THR A 383 29.08 5.71 -62.80
N GLU A 384 29.70 4.56 -63.02
CA GLU A 384 29.77 3.88 -64.29
C GLU A 384 28.45 3.24 -64.75
N ASP A 385 27.58 2.80 -63.77
CA ASP A 385 26.27 2.25 -64.08
C ASP A 385 25.28 3.35 -64.49
N LEU A 386 25.53 4.59 -64.09
CA LEU A 386 24.69 5.76 -64.44
C LEU A 386 24.90 6.21 -65.90
N ASP A 387 26.07 5.85 -66.55
CA ASP A 387 26.36 6.11 -67.94
C ASP A 387 26.09 4.89 -68.84
N ASN A 388 25.51 3.82 -68.28
CA ASN A 388 25.21 2.60 -69.03
C ASN A 388 23.80 2.62 -69.57
N ASP A 389 23.66 2.79 -70.90
CA ASP A 389 22.41 2.90 -71.63
C ASP A 389 21.46 1.69 -71.39
N ASP A 390 21.99 0.47 -71.20
CA ASP A 390 21.21 -0.75 -70.97
C ASP A 390 20.57 -0.74 -69.56
N ILE A 391 21.28 -0.21 -68.55
CA ILE A 391 20.78 -0.08 -67.17
C ILE A 391 19.76 1.03 -67.11
N ILE A 392 20.02 2.15 -67.77
CA ILE A 392 19.09 3.29 -67.84
C ILE A 392 17.80 2.87 -68.52
N ALA A 393 17.85 2.22 -69.66
CA ALA A 393 16.70 1.72 -70.40
C ALA A 393 15.85 0.74 -69.54
N MET A 394 16.51 -0.18 -68.83
CA MET A 394 15.84 -1.12 -67.91
C MET A 394 15.11 -0.44 -66.75
N ILE A 395 15.63 0.70 -66.26
CA ILE A 395 15.04 1.48 -65.18
C ILE A 395 13.86 2.31 -65.72
N GLU A 396 13.98 2.90 -66.88
CA GLU A 396 12.97 3.74 -67.50
C GLU A 396 11.78 2.94 -68.03
N GLU A 397 12.02 1.77 -68.62
CA GLU A 397 10.96 0.94 -69.23
C GLU A 397 10.14 0.12 -68.22
N SER A 398 10.57 -0.02 -66.96
CA SER A 398 9.89 -0.87 -65.99
C SER A 398 9.51 -0.14 -64.72
N PRO A 399 8.21 -0.14 -64.30
CA PRO A 399 7.80 0.31 -62.96
C PRO A 399 8.52 -0.47 -61.87
N THR A 400 8.84 0.16 -60.75
CA THR A 400 9.63 -0.42 -59.64
C THR A 400 9.10 -1.76 -59.12
N TYR A 401 7.77 -2.01 -59.22
CA TYR A 401 7.13 -3.24 -58.80
C TYR A 401 7.15 -4.38 -59.82
N THR A 402 7.49 -4.10 -61.08
CA THR A 402 7.57 -5.10 -62.16
C THR A 402 9.00 -5.47 -62.52
N ARG A 403 10.01 -4.81 -61.92
CA ARG A 403 11.42 -5.05 -62.20
C ARG A 403 11.84 -6.47 -61.86
N ASP A 404 12.56 -7.11 -62.74
CA ASP A 404 13.07 -8.45 -62.54
C ASP A 404 14.14 -8.48 -61.44
N LYS A 405 13.75 -9.09 -60.30
CA LYS A 405 14.63 -9.20 -59.12
C LYS A 405 15.94 -9.92 -59.37
N THR A 406 15.95 -10.85 -60.32
CA THR A 406 17.17 -11.60 -60.69
C THR A 406 18.18 -10.75 -61.42
N LYS A 407 17.74 -9.83 -62.28
CA LYS A 407 18.62 -8.88 -62.95
C LYS A 407 19.20 -7.84 -62.00
N LEU A 408 18.36 -7.33 -61.06
CA LEU A 408 18.78 -6.38 -60.04
C LEU A 408 19.74 -7.00 -59.00
N LEU A 409 19.56 -8.29 -58.67
CA LEU A 409 20.50 -9.04 -57.82
C LEU A 409 21.86 -9.24 -58.48
N LYS A 410 21.91 -9.45 -59.79
CA LYS A 410 23.19 -9.59 -60.51
C LYS A 410 24.02 -8.29 -60.50
N ILE A 411 23.38 -7.14 -60.60
CA ILE A 411 24.02 -5.83 -60.46
C ILE A 411 24.58 -5.65 -59.04
N LYS A 412 23.79 -6.00 -58.05
CA LYS A 412 24.19 -5.89 -56.63
C LYS A 412 25.33 -6.84 -56.23
N THR A 413 25.33 -8.05 -56.82
CA THR A 413 26.42 -9.04 -56.57
C THR A 413 27.72 -8.59 -57.22
N LYS A 414 27.66 -7.90 -58.36
CA LYS A 414 28.84 -7.35 -59.05
C LYS A 414 29.45 -6.18 -58.27
N ALA A 415 28.62 -5.26 -57.73
CA ALA A 415 29.09 -4.17 -56.87
C ALA A 415 29.68 -4.68 -55.52
N ALA A 416 29.11 -5.73 -54.91
CA ALA A 416 29.65 -6.35 -53.69
C ALA A 416 31.00 -7.08 -53.96
N LEU A 417 31.15 -7.70 -55.10
CA LEU A 417 32.42 -8.34 -55.52
C LEU A 417 33.51 -7.31 -55.77
N GLU A 418 33.16 -6.13 -56.29
CA GLU A 418 34.15 -5.04 -56.52
C GLU A 418 34.54 -4.39 -55.18
N GLU A 419 33.64 -4.31 -54.19
CA GLU A 419 33.97 -3.88 -52.81
C GLU A 419 34.83 -4.91 -52.06
N GLU A 420 34.60 -6.23 -52.24
CA GLU A 420 35.43 -7.28 -51.64
C GLU A 420 36.84 -7.26 -52.24
N VAL A 421 36.99 -7.10 -53.58
CA VAL A 421 38.27 -6.98 -54.22
C VAL A 421 39.02 -5.71 -53.82
N ALA A 422 38.31 -4.58 -53.67
CA ALA A 422 38.88 -3.34 -53.17
C ALA A 422 39.29 -3.41 -51.68
N MET A 423 38.60 -4.21 -50.88
CA MET A 423 38.99 -4.48 -49.49
C MET A 423 40.19 -5.45 -49.40
N GLU A 424 40.27 -6.47 -50.24
CA GLU A 424 41.46 -7.35 -50.32
C GLU A 424 42.73 -6.61 -50.80
N GLU A 425 42.62 -5.72 -51.77
CA GLU A 425 43.75 -4.87 -52.20
C GLU A 425 44.19 -3.83 -51.16
N ALA A 426 43.22 -3.39 -50.26
CA ALA A 426 43.53 -2.47 -49.16
C ALA A 426 44.15 -3.17 -47.92
N THR A 427 43.96 -4.48 -47.77
CA THR A 427 44.57 -5.27 -46.70
C THR A 427 45.93 -5.81 -46.95
N ASP A 428 46.43 -5.79 -48.25
CA ASP A 428 47.77 -6.23 -48.59
C ASP A 428 48.82 -5.11 -48.43
N ASN A 429 48.42 -3.90 -48.09
CA ASN A 429 49.32 -2.75 -47.89
C ASN A 429 49.25 -2.17 -46.48
N ASP A 430 49.81 -2.83 -45.53
CA ASP A 430 49.94 -2.45 -44.11
C ASP A 430 48.89 -3.02 -43.12
N GLY A 431 49.26 -4.09 -42.50
CA GLY A 431 48.60 -4.82 -41.43
C GLY A 431 48.18 -4.03 -40.19
N VAL A 432 47.51 -2.87 -40.32
CA VAL A 432 46.89 -2.12 -39.19
C VAL A 432 45.54 -1.59 -39.63
N ILE A 433 44.47 -2.25 -39.15
CA ILE A 433 43.11 -1.71 -39.22
C ILE A 433 42.96 -0.73 -38.07
N THR A 434 42.76 0.55 -38.34
CA THR A 434 42.26 1.56 -37.40
C THR A 434 40.77 1.75 -37.63
N PHE A 435 39.98 1.51 -36.54
CA PHE A 435 38.54 1.77 -36.48
C PHE A 435 38.24 3.26 -36.42
#